data_8c6830f797a4d16a50ae7a2cd2c087a5
#
_entry.id   8c6830f797a4d16a50ae7a2cd2c087a5
#
_cell.length_a   1.000
_cell.length_b   1.000
_cell.length_c   1.000
_cell.angle_alpha   90.00
_cell.angle_beta   90.00
_cell.angle_gamma   90.00
#
_symmetry.space_group_name_H-M   'P 1'
#
loop_
_entity.id
_entity.type
_entity.pdbx_description
1 polymer ?
#
loop_
_entity_poly.entity_id
_entity_poly.type
_entity_poly.pdbx_seq_one_letter_code
_entity_poly.pdbx_strand_id
1 'polypeptide(L)'
;MCLYRNNDGAHAVTIGGGHQVSELLLVTGVLEPSTEVLPALGLLLHSVRVLPADASALVEAPPADVILVDARRDLAHAKSICRLLHTTGLDCPMLAIVTEGGLAAVSAEWNADDVVLNTAGPAEVEARLRLATGRRALRAAADAPDEIRSGDLAIAEATYSARLRGRVLDLTFKEFELLKFLAQHPGRGFTRAHLLQEVWGYDYFGGTRLPAAGGPG
;
A
#
# COMPACT_ATOMS: atom_id res chain seq x y z
N MET A 1 2.96 2.00 -10.47
CA MET A 1 3.78 2.46 -9.33
C MET A 1 3.12 3.73 -8.79
N CYS A 2 2.11 3.54 -7.92
CA CYS A 2 1.52 4.67 -7.20
C CYS A 2 2.62 5.26 -6.31
N LEU A 3 3.32 6.25 -6.82
CA LEU A 3 4.34 6.96 -6.06
C LEU A 3 3.64 7.83 -5.02
N TYR A 4 3.52 7.30 -3.82
CA TYR A 4 3.22 8.08 -2.63
C TYR A 4 4.46 8.91 -2.27
N ARG A 5 4.50 10.14 -2.75
CA ARG A 5 5.45 11.13 -2.29
C ARG A 5 4.76 12.01 -1.28
N ASN A 6 4.79 11.61 0.00
CA ASN A 6 4.50 12.53 1.08
C ASN A 6 5.73 13.41 1.31
N ASN A 7 5.56 14.67 0.95
CA ASN A 7 6.34 15.73 1.54
C ASN A 7 5.41 16.40 2.57
N ASP A 8 5.82 16.34 3.81
CA ASP A 8 5.32 16.97 5.03
C ASP A 8 4.66 16.02 6.03
N GLY A 9 5.41 15.86 7.13
CA GLY A 9 5.04 15.05 8.27
C GLY A 9 3.85 15.60 9.06
N ALA A 10 2.69 15.03 8.78
CA ALA A 10 1.55 15.07 9.69
C ALA A 10 0.81 13.75 9.58
N HIS A 11 1.26 12.74 10.33
CA HIS A 11 0.45 11.56 10.59
C HIS A 11 -0.70 11.94 11.52
N ALA A 12 -1.87 12.22 10.94
CA ALA A 12 -3.10 12.18 11.70
C ALA A 12 -3.48 10.70 11.95
N VAL A 13 -3.10 10.18 13.10
CA VAL A 13 -3.72 8.99 13.67
C VAL A 13 -5.11 9.43 14.14
N THR A 14 -6.10 9.28 13.29
CA THR A 14 -7.50 9.47 13.68
C THR A 14 -8.04 8.15 14.18
N ILE A 15 -8.01 7.98 15.50
CA ILE A 15 -8.82 7.01 16.22
C ILE A 15 -10.23 7.64 16.32
N GLY A 16 -11.15 7.14 15.52
CA GLY A 16 -12.55 7.59 15.56
C GLY A 16 -13.09 7.71 14.14
N GLY A 17 -14.22 7.08 13.83
CA GLY A 17 -14.85 6.94 12.52
C GLY A 17 -15.06 8.24 11.73
N GLY A 18 -13.97 8.87 11.34
CA GLY A 18 -13.95 10.00 10.42
C GLY A 18 -14.00 9.47 8.99
N HIS A 19 -14.86 10.04 8.16
CA HIS A 19 -14.87 9.80 6.73
C HIS A 19 -13.50 10.19 6.16
N GLN A 20 -12.75 9.20 5.71
CA GLN A 20 -11.48 9.42 5.03
C GLN A 20 -11.80 9.95 3.63
N VAL A 21 -11.36 11.15 3.33
CA VAL A 21 -11.46 11.72 1.97
C VAL A 21 -10.52 10.94 1.08
N SER A 22 -11.04 10.33 0.00
CA SER A 22 -10.26 9.57 -0.97
C SER A 22 -10.19 10.35 -2.29
N GLU A 23 -9.06 10.21 -2.99
CA GLU A 23 -8.89 10.69 -4.35
C GLU A 23 -9.41 9.64 -5.32
N LEU A 24 -10.51 9.93 -5.99
CA LEU A 24 -11.15 9.03 -6.95
C LEU A 24 -10.83 9.46 -8.38
N LEU A 25 -10.50 8.50 -9.24
CA LEU A 25 -10.29 8.73 -10.66
C LEU A 25 -11.43 8.09 -11.44
N LEU A 26 -12.30 8.91 -12.04
CA LEU A 26 -13.38 8.44 -12.89
C LEU A 26 -12.95 8.43 -14.35
N VAL A 27 -12.87 7.25 -14.94
CA VAL A 27 -12.56 7.05 -16.35
C VAL A 27 -13.85 6.82 -17.12
N THR A 28 -14.19 7.73 -18.04
CA THR A 28 -15.45 7.70 -18.78
C THR A 28 -15.25 8.05 -20.26
N GLY A 29 -15.99 7.41 -21.14
CA GLY A 29 -15.99 7.70 -22.59
C GLY A 29 -16.71 8.99 -22.97
N VAL A 30 -17.43 9.60 -22.04
CA VAL A 30 -18.16 10.86 -22.26
C VAL A 30 -17.78 11.83 -21.16
N LEU A 31 -17.38 13.04 -21.52
CA LEU A 31 -17.06 14.11 -20.56
C LEU A 31 -18.34 14.64 -19.90
N GLU A 32 -18.93 13.83 -19.06
CA GLU A 32 -20.07 14.17 -18.23
C GLU A 32 -19.59 14.45 -16.79
N PRO A 33 -20.33 15.26 -16.02
CA PRO A 33 -20.08 15.39 -14.59
C PRO A 33 -20.12 14.03 -13.88
N SER A 34 -19.25 13.81 -12.93
CA SER A 34 -19.20 12.55 -12.16
C SER A 34 -20.55 12.15 -11.55
N THR A 35 -21.38 13.15 -11.22
CA THR A 35 -22.72 12.98 -10.68
C THR A 35 -23.75 12.46 -11.68
N GLU A 36 -23.48 12.57 -12.98
CA GLU A 36 -24.33 11.95 -14.02
C GLU A 36 -23.94 10.48 -14.24
N VAL A 37 -22.67 10.16 -14.01
CA VAL A 37 -22.18 8.79 -14.09
C VAL A 37 -22.62 7.96 -12.89
N LEU A 38 -22.42 8.50 -11.70
CA LEU A 38 -22.80 7.90 -10.44
C LEU A 38 -23.29 9.01 -9.48
N PRO A 39 -24.60 9.26 -9.37
CA PRO A 39 -25.18 10.36 -8.57
C PRO A 39 -24.73 10.39 -7.13
N ALA A 40 -24.46 9.23 -6.54
CA ALA A 40 -23.97 9.11 -5.18
C ALA A 40 -22.67 9.87 -4.92
N LEU A 41 -21.80 10.07 -5.94
CA LEU A 41 -20.54 10.80 -5.79
C LEU A 41 -20.74 12.27 -5.38
N GLY A 42 -21.85 12.88 -5.79
CA GLY A 42 -22.19 14.25 -5.38
C GLY A 42 -22.62 14.39 -3.92
N LEU A 43 -22.85 13.29 -3.23
CA LEU A 43 -23.28 13.22 -1.83
C LEU A 43 -22.16 12.73 -0.88
N LEU A 44 -21.01 12.39 -1.43
CA LEU A 44 -19.84 11.90 -0.71
C LEU A 44 -18.75 12.97 -0.68
N LEU A 45 -17.93 12.94 0.37
CA LEU A 45 -16.85 13.91 0.60
C LEU A 45 -15.53 13.45 -0.05
N HIS A 46 -15.60 12.87 -1.25
CA HIS A 46 -14.40 12.44 -2.00
C HIS A 46 -14.02 13.47 -3.05
N SER A 47 -12.73 13.52 -3.38
CA SER A 47 -12.22 14.28 -4.51
C SER A 47 -12.32 13.42 -5.77
N VAL A 48 -13.08 13.87 -6.79
CA VAL A 48 -13.29 13.11 -8.02
C VAL A 48 -12.65 13.84 -9.20
N ARG A 49 -11.69 13.17 -9.84
CA ARG A 49 -11.11 13.63 -11.11
C ARG A 49 -11.66 12.80 -12.26
N VAL A 50 -12.07 13.45 -13.33
CA VAL A 50 -12.62 12.79 -14.52
C VAL A 50 -11.57 12.76 -15.62
N LEU A 51 -11.32 11.57 -16.17
CA LEU A 51 -10.46 11.38 -17.32
C LEU A 51 -11.21 10.71 -18.48
N PRO A 52 -10.85 11.03 -19.74
CA PRO A 52 -11.37 10.31 -20.89
C PRO A 52 -10.88 8.85 -20.88
N ALA A 53 -11.74 7.95 -21.35
CA ALA A 53 -11.44 6.53 -21.45
C ALA A 53 -10.60 6.23 -22.69
N ASP A 54 -9.41 6.79 -22.78
CA ASP A 54 -8.44 6.50 -23.83
C ASP A 54 -7.04 6.19 -23.26
N ALA A 55 -6.26 5.43 -24.03
CA ALA A 55 -4.96 4.94 -23.55
C ALA A 55 -3.96 6.07 -23.27
N SER A 56 -4.02 7.18 -24.01
CA SER A 56 -3.09 8.30 -23.85
C SER A 56 -3.34 9.04 -22.53
N ALA A 57 -4.59 9.29 -22.19
CA ALA A 57 -4.96 9.93 -20.94
C ALA A 57 -4.61 9.07 -19.70
N LEU A 58 -4.66 7.74 -19.85
CA LEU A 58 -4.35 6.82 -18.77
C LEU A 58 -2.85 6.72 -18.47
N VAL A 59 -1.97 6.99 -19.43
CA VAL A 59 -0.51 7.00 -19.21
C VAL A 59 -0.09 8.15 -18.27
N GLU A 60 -0.78 9.28 -18.37
CA GLU A 60 -0.53 10.47 -17.58
C GLU A 60 -1.51 10.61 -16.38
N ALA A 61 -2.21 9.51 -16.04
CA ALA A 61 -3.22 9.53 -15.00
C ALA A 61 -2.60 9.96 -13.65
N PRO A 62 -3.23 10.90 -12.94
CA PRO A 62 -2.78 11.31 -11.61
C PRO A 62 -2.94 10.15 -10.63
N PRO A 63 -2.18 10.16 -9.51
CA PRO A 63 -2.36 9.18 -8.46
C PRO A 63 -3.79 9.24 -7.90
N ALA A 64 -4.36 8.07 -7.62
CA ALA A 64 -5.69 7.93 -7.05
C ALA A 64 -5.72 6.78 -6.04
N ASP A 65 -6.67 6.85 -5.10
CA ASP A 65 -6.91 5.77 -4.14
C ASP A 65 -7.79 4.67 -4.75
N VAL A 66 -8.72 5.06 -5.63
CA VAL A 66 -9.63 4.14 -6.34
C VAL A 66 -9.86 4.65 -7.76
N ILE A 67 -9.89 3.72 -8.73
CA ILE A 67 -10.29 4.00 -10.11
C ILE A 67 -11.72 3.51 -10.32
N LEU A 68 -12.57 4.38 -10.84
CA LEU A 68 -13.93 4.08 -11.27
C LEU A 68 -13.96 4.06 -12.80
N VAL A 69 -14.41 2.97 -13.39
CA VAL A 69 -14.52 2.83 -14.86
C VAL A 69 -15.99 2.84 -15.28
N ASP A 70 -16.39 3.83 -16.07
CA ASP A 70 -17.75 3.94 -16.56
C ASP A 70 -18.02 2.92 -17.69
N ALA A 71 -18.80 1.89 -17.37
CA ALA A 71 -19.22 0.83 -18.28
C ALA A 71 -20.72 0.90 -18.63
N ARG A 72 -21.39 2.02 -18.37
CA ARG A 72 -22.86 2.14 -18.56
C ARG A 72 -23.28 2.07 -20.04
N ARG A 73 -22.44 2.58 -20.95
CA ARG A 73 -22.78 2.75 -22.37
C ARG A 73 -22.07 1.75 -23.28
N ASP A 74 -20.79 1.48 -23.03
CA ASP A 74 -19.98 0.57 -23.84
C ASP A 74 -19.22 -0.41 -22.94
N LEU A 75 -19.80 -1.57 -22.74
CA LEU A 75 -19.24 -2.65 -21.92
C LEU A 75 -17.94 -3.22 -22.50
N ALA A 76 -17.83 -3.30 -23.84
CA ALA A 76 -16.66 -3.85 -24.50
C ALA A 76 -15.46 -2.92 -24.37
N HIS A 77 -15.68 -1.62 -24.58
CA HIS A 77 -14.65 -0.61 -24.39
C HIS A 77 -14.22 -0.52 -22.93
N ALA A 78 -15.16 -0.48 -21.99
CA ALA A 78 -14.85 -0.46 -20.55
C ALA A 78 -14.04 -1.69 -20.12
N LYS A 79 -14.39 -2.89 -20.60
CA LYS A 79 -13.60 -4.11 -20.37
C LYS A 79 -12.15 -3.93 -20.86
N SER A 80 -11.97 -3.34 -22.04
CA SER A 80 -10.63 -3.10 -22.61
C SER A 80 -9.84 -2.11 -21.77
N ILE A 81 -10.46 -1.04 -21.27
CA ILE A 81 -9.87 -0.07 -20.36
C ILE A 81 -9.47 -0.73 -19.03
N CYS A 82 -10.34 -1.54 -18.42
CA CYS A 82 -10.02 -2.27 -17.20
C CYS A 82 -8.79 -3.17 -17.39
N ARG A 83 -8.73 -3.91 -18.49
CA ARG A 83 -7.58 -4.76 -18.81
C ARG A 83 -6.30 -3.95 -19.03
N LEU A 84 -6.39 -2.84 -19.74
CA LEU A 84 -5.27 -1.94 -19.94
C LEU A 84 -4.74 -1.41 -18.62
N LEU A 85 -5.60 -0.87 -17.75
CA LEU A 85 -5.24 -0.38 -16.42
C LEU A 85 -4.58 -1.47 -15.59
N HIS A 86 -5.08 -2.69 -15.63
CA HIS A 86 -4.46 -3.82 -14.93
C HIS A 86 -3.05 -4.11 -15.46
N THR A 87 -2.81 -4.04 -16.79
CA THR A 87 -1.50 -4.31 -17.39
C THR A 87 -0.48 -3.19 -17.15
N THR A 88 -0.90 -1.96 -16.86
CA THR A 88 0.00 -0.87 -16.51
C THR A 88 0.64 -1.03 -15.13
N GLY A 89 0.21 -2.03 -14.36
CA GLY A 89 0.74 -2.28 -13.01
C GLY A 89 0.34 -1.20 -12.00
N LEU A 90 -0.73 -0.46 -12.27
CA LEU A 90 -1.32 0.46 -11.30
C LEU A 90 -1.86 -0.38 -10.13
N ASP A 91 -1.17 -0.29 -9.00
CA ASP A 91 -1.59 -0.93 -7.76
C ASP A 91 -2.66 -0.07 -7.08
N CYS A 92 -3.84 0.01 -7.69
CA CYS A 92 -4.97 0.82 -7.26
C CYS A 92 -6.26 0.02 -7.49
N PRO A 93 -7.15 -0.11 -6.49
CA PRO A 93 -8.40 -0.84 -6.66
C PRO A 93 -9.25 -0.20 -7.76
N MET A 94 -9.88 -1.05 -8.57
CA MET A 94 -10.66 -0.65 -9.71
C MET A 94 -12.09 -1.17 -9.60
N LEU A 95 -13.08 -0.26 -9.67
CA LEU A 95 -14.49 -0.58 -9.67
C LEU A 95 -15.12 -0.24 -11.02
N ALA A 96 -15.88 -1.16 -11.58
CA ALA A 96 -16.66 -0.90 -12.78
C ALA A 96 -18.06 -0.39 -12.44
N ILE A 97 -18.45 0.77 -13.01
CA ILE A 97 -19.81 1.32 -12.89
C ILE A 97 -20.65 0.77 -14.03
N VAL A 98 -21.66 -0.02 -13.72
CA VAL A 98 -22.51 -0.68 -14.69
C VAL A 98 -24.00 -0.35 -14.48
N THR A 99 -24.79 -0.54 -15.50
CA THR A 99 -26.26 -0.62 -15.37
C THR A 99 -26.66 -2.02 -14.90
N GLU A 100 -27.90 -2.19 -14.42
CA GLU A 100 -28.43 -3.52 -14.05
C GLU A 100 -28.32 -4.52 -15.20
N GLY A 101 -28.68 -4.10 -16.43
CA GLY A 101 -28.53 -4.92 -17.62
C GLY A 101 -27.08 -5.26 -17.99
N GLY A 102 -26.14 -4.40 -17.62
CA GLY A 102 -24.71 -4.60 -17.85
C GLY A 102 -24.06 -5.64 -16.95
N LEU A 103 -24.67 -5.94 -15.79
CA LEU A 103 -24.11 -6.92 -14.81
C LEU A 103 -23.87 -8.30 -15.44
N ALA A 104 -24.73 -8.74 -16.35
CA ALA A 104 -24.60 -10.05 -16.99
C ALA A 104 -23.33 -10.20 -17.85
N ALA A 105 -22.72 -9.09 -18.27
CA ALA A 105 -21.49 -9.09 -19.07
C ALA A 105 -20.22 -9.04 -18.23
N VAL A 106 -20.33 -8.77 -16.93
CA VAL A 106 -19.16 -8.69 -16.05
C VAL A 106 -18.63 -10.09 -15.75
N SER A 107 -17.35 -10.26 -15.88
CA SER A 107 -16.65 -11.51 -15.59
C SER A 107 -15.26 -11.24 -15.01
N ALA A 108 -14.61 -12.27 -14.48
CA ALA A 108 -13.24 -12.17 -13.95
C ALA A 108 -12.23 -11.62 -14.98
N GLU A 109 -12.50 -11.79 -16.29
CA GLU A 109 -11.65 -11.28 -17.36
C GLU A 109 -11.58 -9.74 -17.42
N TRP A 110 -12.46 -9.04 -16.73
CA TRP A 110 -12.40 -7.57 -16.64
C TRP A 110 -11.22 -7.11 -15.79
N ASN A 111 -10.76 -7.94 -14.86
CA ASN A 111 -9.75 -7.59 -13.87
C ASN A 111 -10.17 -6.39 -12.98
N ALA A 112 -11.46 -6.15 -12.84
CA ALA A 112 -11.99 -5.19 -11.88
C ALA A 112 -12.10 -5.86 -10.49
N ASP A 113 -11.79 -5.12 -9.43
CA ASP A 113 -11.84 -5.62 -8.05
C ASP A 113 -13.27 -5.71 -7.51
N ASP A 114 -14.17 -4.87 -8.04
CA ASP A 114 -15.59 -4.86 -7.67
C ASP A 114 -16.43 -4.18 -8.76
N VAL A 115 -17.75 -4.29 -8.64
CA VAL A 115 -18.71 -3.59 -9.49
C VAL A 115 -19.68 -2.79 -8.65
N VAL A 116 -20.15 -1.67 -9.19
CA VAL A 116 -21.17 -0.82 -8.56
C VAL A 116 -22.23 -0.47 -9.60
N LEU A 117 -23.51 -0.53 -9.21
CA LEU A 117 -24.58 -0.05 -10.05
C LEU A 117 -24.56 1.49 -10.12
N ASN A 118 -24.81 2.04 -11.29
CA ASN A 118 -24.94 3.49 -11.45
C ASN A 118 -26.08 4.11 -10.63
N THR A 119 -27.00 3.28 -10.13
CA THR A 119 -28.11 3.65 -9.24
C THR A 119 -27.81 3.42 -7.78
N ALA A 120 -26.59 2.96 -7.42
CA ALA A 120 -26.22 2.68 -6.04
C ALA A 120 -26.28 3.94 -5.18
N GLY A 121 -26.82 3.79 -3.97
CA GLY A 121 -26.89 4.88 -3.00
C GLY A 121 -25.53 5.21 -2.37
N PRO A 122 -25.39 6.40 -1.75
CA PRO A 122 -24.11 6.87 -1.20
C PRO A 122 -23.54 5.93 -0.13
N ALA A 123 -24.38 5.33 0.71
CA ALA A 123 -23.93 4.38 1.74
C ALA A 123 -23.31 3.10 1.14
N GLU A 124 -23.87 2.61 0.02
CA GLU A 124 -23.31 1.46 -0.69
C GLU A 124 -21.99 1.80 -1.35
N VAL A 125 -21.94 2.93 -2.07
CA VAL A 125 -20.72 3.40 -2.73
C VAL A 125 -19.60 3.59 -1.72
N GLU A 126 -19.86 4.27 -0.61
CA GLU A 126 -18.92 4.48 0.49
C GLU A 126 -18.39 3.14 1.06
N ALA A 127 -19.28 2.18 1.28
CA ALA A 127 -18.90 0.87 1.80
C ALA A 127 -17.98 0.11 0.83
N ARG A 128 -18.30 0.14 -0.47
CA ARG A 128 -17.47 -0.51 -1.51
C ARG A 128 -16.09 0.14 -1.63
N LEU A 129 -16.01 1.47 -1.64
CA LEU A 129 -14.75 2.21 -1.68
C LEU A 129 -13.87 1.84 -0.48
N ARG A 130 -14.44 1.86 0.73
CA ARG A 130 -13.72 1.50 1.96
C ARG A 130 -13.26 0.04 1.97
N LEU A 131 -14.06 -0.90 1.47
CA LEU A 131 -13.68 -2.30 1.36
C LEU A 131 -12.57 -2.51 0.33
N ALA A 132 -12.62 -1.82 -0.81
CA ALA A 132 -11.62 -1.91 -1.85
C ALA A 132 -10.25 -1.39 -1.37
N THR A 133 -10.22 -0.21 -0.76
CA THR A 133 -9.00 0.38 -0.18
C THR A 133 -8.46 -0.45 0.98
N GLY A 134 -9.34 -0.96 1.86
CA GLY A 134 -8.97 -1.81 2.98
C GLY A 134 -8.37 -3.15 2.54
N ARG A 135 -8.95 -3.82 1.54
CA ARG A 135 -8.39 -5.07 0.96
C ARG A 135 -7.00 -4.86 0.38
N ARG A 136 -6.79 -3.73 -0.29
CA ARG A 136 -5.47 -3.37 -0.81
C ARG A 136 -4.45 -3.17 0.31
N ALA A 137 -4.80 -2.43 1.35
CA ALA A 137 -3.91 -2.23 2.50
C ALA A 137 -3.53 -3.55 3.17
N LEU A 138 -4.48 -4.50 3.28
CA LEU A 138 -4.22 -5.85 3.81
C LEU A 138 -3.31 -6.67 2.89
N ARG A 139 -3.51 -6.60 1.56
CA ARG A 139 -2.61 -7.27 0.59
C ARG A 139 -1.21 -6.67 0.65
N ALA A 140 -1.07 -5.35 0.62
CA ALA A 140 0.22 -4.68 0.73
C ALA A 140 0.95 -5.03 2.04
N ALA A 141 0.20 -5.24 3.14
CA ALA A 141 0.76 -5.70 4.41
C ALA A 141 1.16 -7.19 4.38
N ALA A 142 0.47 -8.02 3.58
CA ALA A 142 0.79 -9.43 3.42
C ALA A 142 1.94 -9.66 2.41
N ASP A 143 2.01 -8.82 1.38
CA ASP A 143 3.05 -8.83 0.34
C ASP A 143 4.30 -8.03 0.74
N ALA A 144 4.28 -7.36 1.89
CA ALA A 144 5.46 -6.71 2.45
C ALA A 144 6.52 -7.79 2.69
N PRO A 145 7.67 -7.75 1.97
CA PRO A 145 8.67 -8.79 2.08
C PRO A 145 9.12 -8.89 3.54
N ASP A 146 9.04 -10.10 4.08
CA ASP A 146 9.50 -10.56 5.40
C ASP A 146 9.69 -9.45 6.45
N GLU A 147 8.58 -8.79 6.82
CA GLU A 147 8.61 -7.86 7.94
C GLU A 147 8.59 -8.69 9.24
N ILE A 148 9.74 -8.78 9.89
CA ILE A 148 9.84 -9.43 11.20
C ILE A 148 9.11 -8.56 12.20
N ARG A 149 8.02 -9.07 12.76
CA ARG A 149 7.24 -8.38 13.80
C ARG A 149 7.47 -9.00 15.16
N SER A 150 7.86 -8.17 16.12
CA SER A 150 8.01 -8.57 17.52
C SER A 150 7.36 -7.50 18.42
N GLY A 151 6.13 -7.76 18.88
CA GLY A 151 5.33 -6.76 19.60
C GLY A 151 5.05 -5.51 18.74
N ASP A 152 5.44 -4.33 19.24
CA ASP A 152 5.30 -3.04 18.53
C ASP A 152 6.45 -2.76 17.55
N LEU A 153 7.41 -3.67 17.41
CA LEU A 153 8.57 -3.54 16.52
C LEU A 153 8.27 -4.22 15.18
N ALA A 154 8.54 -3.51 14.09
CA ALA A 154 8.44 -3.99 12.71
C ALA A 154 9.79 -3.75 12.00
N ILE A 155 10.37 -4.80 11.42
CA ILE A 155 11.67 -4.77 10.73
C ILE A 155 11.49 -5.25 9.30
N ALA A 156 11.78 -4.38 8.33
CA ALA A 156 11.76 -4.70 6.91
C ALA A 156 13.19 -4.97 6.41
N GLU A 157 13.50 -6.24 6.13
CA GLU A 157 14.84 -6.66 5.69
C GLU A 157 15.21 -6.07 4.34
N ALA A 158 14.27 -6.05 3.38
CA ALA A 158 14.51 -5.58 2.03
C ALA A 158 14.92 -4.09 1.95
N THR A 159 14.49 -3.27 2.93
CA THR A 159 14.77 -1.83 2.97
C THR A 159 15.71 -1.43 4.09
N TYR A 160 16.24 -2.39 4.86
CA TYR A 160 17.06 -2.15 6.06
C TYR A 160 16.45 -1.12 7.01
N SER A 161 15.13 -1.16 7.18
CA SER A 161 14.39 -0.23 8.02
C SER A 161 13.71 -0.92 9.18
N ALA A 162 13.70 -0.26 10.33
CA ALA A 162 12.99 -0.72 11.52
C ALA A 162 12.07 0.38 12.04
N ARG A 163 10.91 -0.02 12.56
CA ARG A 163 9.92 0.89 13.15
C ARG A 163 9.46 0.38 14.50
N LEU A 164 9.39 1.28 15.47
CA LEU A 164 8.81 1.00 16.77
C LEU A 164 7.55 1.86 16.95
N ARG A 165 6.39 1.22 17.11
CA ARG A 165 5.08 1.90 17.17
C ARG A 165 4.86 2.86 16.00
N GLY A 166 5.25 2.44 14.79
CA GLY A 166 5.12 3.25 13.57
C GLY A 166 6.20 4.32 13.35
N ARG A 167 7.05 4.62 14.36
CA ARG A 167 8.16 5.58 14.22
C ARG A 167 9.39 4.89 13.66
N VAL A 168 9.97 5.43 12.61
CA VAL A 168 11.22 4.93 12.01
C VAL A 168 12.35 5.10 13.03
N LEU A 169 13.14 4.04 13.18
CA LEU A 169 14.38 4.06 13.99
C LEU A 169 15.54 4.39 13.05
N ASP A 170 16.34 5.36 13.44
CA ASP A 170 17.59 5.70 12.73
C ASP A 170 18.70 4.80 13.30
N LEU A 171 19.02 3.74 12.55
CA LEU A 171 19.96 2.70 12.95
C LEU A 171 21.10 2.59 11.96
N THR A 172 22.31 2.40 12.45
CA THR A 172 23.42 1.96 11.64
C THR A 172 23.19 0.52 11.17
N PHE A 173 23.87 0.08 10.10
CA PHE A 173 23.74 -1.28 9.59
C PHE A 173 23.93 -2.37 10.68
N LYS A 174 24.90 -2.20 11.57
CA LYS A 174 25.19 -3.17 12.65
C LYS A 174 24.13 -3.16 13.74
N GLU A 175 23.58 -2.01 14.07
CA GLU A 175 22.47 -1.89 15.01
C GLU A 175 21.18 -2.51 14.42
N PHE A 176 20.96 -2.33 13.12
CA PHE A 176 19.87 -2.99 12.42
C PHE A 176 19.99 -4.52 12.45
N GLU A 177 21.18 -5.08 12.11
CA GLU A 177 21.42 -6.52 12.15
C GLU A 177 21.27 -7.09 13.57
N LEU A 178 21.73 -6.38 14.58
CA LEU A 178 21.54 -6.78 15.98
C LEU A 178 20.04 -6.79 16.36
N LEU A 179 19.32 -5.73 16.01
CA LEU A 179 17.89 -5.62 16.31
C LEU A 179 17.10 -6.73 15.60
N LYS A 180 17.41 -7.00 14.33
CA LYS A 180 16.86 -8.09 13.54
C LYS A 180 17.08 -9.45 14.20
N PHE A 181 18.33 -9.75 14.59
CA PHE A 181 18.67 -10.99 15.25
C PHE A 181 17.88 -11.20 16.56
N LEU A 182 17.76 -10.15 17.37
CA LEU A 182 17.00 -10.21 18.63
C LEU A 182 15.49 -10.39 18.37
N ALA A 183 14.94 -9.72 17.36
CA ALA A 183 13.53 -9.80 17.01
C ALA A 183 13.11 -11.18 16.44
N GLN A 184 14.03 -11.88 15.78
CA GLN A 184 13.82 -13.26 15.30
C GLN A 184 13.80 -14.29 16.42
N HIS A 185 14.28 -13.94 17.64
CA HIS A 185 14.37 -14.86 18.77
C HIS A 185 13.70 -14.27 20.03
N PRO A 186 12.39 -14.00 20.00
CA PRO A 186 11.70 -13.40 21.13
C PRO A 186 11.75 -14.30 22.38
N GLY A 187 11.99 -13.69 23.53
CA GLY A 187 12.06 -14.39 24.83
C GLY A 187 13.34 -15.18 25.09
N ARG A 188 14.34 -15.15 24.18
CA ARG A 188 15.66 -15.77 24.41
C ARG A 188 16.67 -14.75 24.91
N GLY A 189 17.44 -15.14 25.93
CA GLY A 189 18.61 -14.37 26.37
C GLY A 189 19.87 -14.82 25.64
N PHE A 190 20.71 -13.86 25.23
CA PHE A 190 21.98 -14.11 24.55
C PHE A 190 23.15 -13.53 25.35
N THR A 191 24.27 -14.21 25.35
CA THR A 191 25.52 -13.66 25.90
C THR A 191 26.10 -12.64 24.92
N ARG A 192 26.87 -11.68 25.45
CA ARG A 192 27.58 -10.70 24.63
C ARG A 192 28.50 -11.36 23.59
N ALA A 193 29.17 -12.44 23.96
CA ALA A 193 30.03 -13.17 23.04
C ALA A 193 29.26 -13.77 21.87
N HIS A 194 28.08 -14.34 22.12
CA HIS A 194 27.22 -14.89 21.08
C HIS A 194 26.69 -13.80 20.14
N LEU A 195 26.24 -12.67 20.67
CA LEU A 195 25.76 -11.54 19.83
C LEU A 195 26.89 -10.98 18.95
N LEU A 196 28.10 -10.86 19.49
CA LEU A 196 29.27 -10.41 18.72
C LEU A 196 29.61 -11.38 17.59
N GLN A 197 29.52 -12.68 17.83
CA GLN A 197 29.77 -13.71 16.84
C GLN A 197 28.73 -13.69 15.70
N GLU A 198 27.43 -13.60 16.03
CA GLU A 198 26.35 -13.64 15.05
C GLU A 198 26.25 -12.37 14.21
N VAL A 199 26.42 -11.19 14.81
CA VAL A 199 26.21 -9.90 14.17
C VAL A 199 27.48 -9.32 13.54
N TRP A 200 28.66 -9.59 14.13
CA TRP A 200 29.96 -9.05 13.66
C TRP A 200 30.86 -10.09 13.01
N GLY A 201 30.55 -11.41 13.13
CA GLY A 201 31.36 -12.49 12.59
C GLY A 201 32.62 -12.79 13.43
N TYR A 202 33.38 -13.80 12.99
CA TYR A 202 34.57 -14.29 13.68
C TYR A 202 35.73 -13.29 13.75
N ASP A 203 35.75 -12.23 12.95
CA ASP A 203 36.85 -11.29 12.84
C ASP A 203 36.98 -10.26 13.96
N TYR A 204 36.01 -10.26 14.90
CA TYR A 204 36.06 -9.34 16.05
C TYR A 204 36.69 -9.97 17.29
N PHE A 205 37.78 -10.71 17.14
CA PHE A 205 38.74 -10.92 18.24
C PHE A 205 39.65 -9.68 18.32
N GLY A 206 39.03 -8.55 18.65
CA GLY A 206 39.71 -7.29 18.88
C GLY A 206 40.65 -7.40 20.08
N GLY A 207 41.90 -7.31 19.78
CA GLY A 207 43.02 -6.86 20.55
C GLY A 207 42.82 -6.62 22.04
N THR A 208 42.80 -7.68 22.85
CA THR A 208 43.37 -7.61 24.18
C THR A 208 44.89 -7.68 24.04
N ARG A 209 45.50 -6.52 23.92
CA ARG A 209 46.94 -6.37 24.10
C ARG A 209 47.23 -6.83 25.56
N LEU A 210 47.69 -8.05 25.70
CA LEU A 210 48.30 -8.50 26.92
C LEU A 210 49.51 -7.59 27.18
N PRO A 211 49.65 -6.97 28.35
CA PRO A 211 50.88 -6.29 28.71
C PRO A 211 51.98 -7.34 28.80
N ALA A 212 53.08 -7.13 28.04
CA ALA A 212 54.25 -7.93 28.10
C ALA A 212 54.77 -7.97 29.53
N ALA A 213 54.75 -9.14 30.14
CA ALA A 213 55.45 -9.37 31.39
C ALA A 213 56.93 -9.12 31.17
N GLY A 214 57.45 -8.05 31.77
CA GLY A 214 58.89 -7.80 31.85
C GLY A 214 59.51 -8.91 32.67
N GLY A 215 60.39 -9.67 32.04
CA GLY A 215 61.28 -10.60 32.73
C GLY A 215 62.39 -9.84 33.45
N PRO A 216 62.87 -10.35 34.62
CA PRO A 216 63.99 -9.81 35.31
C PRO A 216 65.28 -10.33 34.73
N GLY A 217 66.30 -9.47 34.66
CA GLY A 217 67.66 -9.81 34.31
C GLY A 217 68.58 -8.78 34.91
#